data_b69bd2dd33e52998d5c9a6f3111725b5
#
_entry.id   b69bd2dd33e52998d5c9a6f3111725b5
#
_cell.length_a   1.000
_cell.length_b   1.000
_cell.length_c   1.000
_cell.angle_alpha   90.00
_cell.angle_beta   90.00
_cell.angle_gamma   90.00
#
_symmetry.space_group_name_H-M   'P 1'
#
loop_
_entity.id
_entity.type
_entity.pdbx_description
1 polymer ?
#
loop_
_entity_poly.entity_id
_entity_poly.type
_entity_poly.pdbx_seq_one_letter_code
_entity_poly.pdbx_strand_id
1 'polypeptide(L)'
;MIERAGKKKMLIFSGSSNPELADKVAKELGTELAEVDKTQFANGEIYIRLQESVRGADCFVMQSHSGQVNFTIMEQLLLVDALKRASAKRITAVLPFYPYSRQDKKALPREPISARLVADLFIAAGADRIVSIDLHTQQIQGFVDQPFDHLTAMPLFVNYFKEKFEEPITIISPDAGGVRRATTFAKNMEAYVGFVHKK
;
A
#
# COMPACT_ATOMS: atom_id res chain seq x y z
N MET A 1 7.44 -13.43 39.58
CA MET A 1 7.94 -12.18 38.97
C MET A 1 7.27 -12.10 37.60
N ILE A 2 6.26 -11.25 37.41
CA ILE A 2 5.54 -11.12 36.12
C ILE A 2 6.46 -10.28 35.24
N GLU A 3 7.04 -10.88 34.21
CA GLU A 3 7.75 -10.14 33.18
C GLU A 3 6.83 -9.07 32.60
N ARG A 4 7.21 -7.81 32.73
CA ARG A 4 6.58 -6.72 32.01
C ARG A 4 6.66 -7.06 30.53
N ALA A 5 5.50 -7.15 29.88
CA ALA A 5 5.40 -7.33 28.45
C ALA A 5 6.32 -6.31 27.78
N GLY A 6 7.46 -6.74 27.25
CA GLY A 6 8.42 -5.89 26.59
C GLY A 6 7.72 -5.13 25.47
N LYS A 7 8.11 -3.87 25.24
CA LYS A 7 7.63 -3.06 24.11
C LYS A 7 7.72 -3.93 22.86
N LYS A 8 6.58 -4.16 22.17
CA LYS A 8 6.57 -4.93 20.92
C LYS A 8 7.53 -4.24 19.95
N LYS A 9 8.56 -4.96 19.48
CA LYS A 9 9.50 -4.43 18.52
C LYS A 9 8.75 -4.26 17.18
N MET A 10 8.62 -3.01 16.71
CA MET A 10 8.09 -2.68 15.40
C MET A 10 9.25 -2.35 14.48
N LEU A 11 9.27 -2.93 13.29
CA LEU A 11 10.29 -2.71 12.26
C LEU A 11 9.63 -2.32 10.94
N ILE A 12 10.17 -1.31 10.28
CA ILE A 12 9.68 -0.84 8.99
C ILE A 12 10.76 -1.06 7.94
N PHE A 13 10.42 -1.80 6.90
CA PHE A 13 11.27 -2.11 5.76
C PHE A 13 10.78 -1.37 4.54
N SER A 14 11.70 -0.78 3.78
CA SER A 14 11.38 -0.10 2.51
C SER A 14 11.82 -0.94 1.32
N GLY A 15 10.94 -1.08 0.33
CA GLY A 15 11.36 -1.42 -1.02
C GLY A 15 12.03 -0.24 -1.73
N SER A 16 12.36 -0.41 -3.02
CA SER A 16 13.16 0.55 -3.79
C SER A 16 12.34 1.64 -4.49
N SER A 17 11.01 1.50 -4.61
CA SER A 17 10.22 2.41 -5.45
C SER A 17 9.98 3.79 -4.83
N ASN A 18 9.91 3.90 -3.51
CA ASN A 18 9.71 5.18 -2.82
C ASN A 18 10.29 5.15 -1.39
N PRO A 19 11.62 5.08 -1.24
CA PRO A 19 12.26 5.04 0.07
C PRO A 19 12.04 6.32 0.88
N GLU A 20 11.89 7.47 0.23
CA GLU A 20 11.61 8.75 0.92
C GLU A 20 10.27 8.73 1.66
N LEU A 21 9.22 8.15 1.07
CA LEU A 21 7.93 8.02 1.74
C LEU A 21 8.04 7.08 2.94
N ALA A 22 8.75 5.96 2.79
CA ALA A 22 8.95 5.02 3.89
C ALA A 22 9.74 5.65 5.06
N ASP A 23 10.78 6.44 4.76
CA ASP A 23 11.57 7.17 5.76
C ASP A 23 10.72 8.21 6.49
N LYS A 24 9.91 8.99 5.77
CA LYS A 24 8.97 9.94 6.40
C LYS A 24 7.98 9.25 7.33
N VAL A 25 7.42 8.11 6.91
CA VAL A 25 6.50 7.32 7.75
C VAL A 25 7.22 6.79 8.99
N ALA A 26 8.44 6.28 8.85
CA ALA A 26 9.23 5.81 9.98
C ALA A 26 9.49 6.93 10.99
N LYS A 27 9.88 8.12 10.53
CA LYS A 27 10.11 9.30 11.37
C LYS A 27 8.85 9.76 12.10
N GLU A 28 7.71 9.81 11.44
CA GLU A 28 6.41 10.13 12.07
C GLU A 28 6.01 9.12 13.16
N LEU A 29 6.42 7.87 13.01
CA LEU A 29 6.20 6.82 14.01
C LEU A 29 7.28 6.77 15.09
N GLY A 30 8.26 7.69 15.07
CA GLY A 30 9.34 7.77 16.04
C GLY A 30 10.34 6.61 15.96
N THR A 31 10.56 6.08 14.75
CA THR A 31 11.50 4.98 14.47
C THR A 31 12.32 5.27 13.21
N GLU A 32 13.25 4.39 12.90
CA GLU A 32 14.06 4.41 11.68
C GLU A 32 13.70 3.23 10.78
N LEU A 33 14.11 3.29 9.51
CA LEU A 33 13.99 2.16 8.60
C LEU A 33 14.98 1.07 9.00
N ALA A 34 14.52 -0.17 9.00
CA ALA A 34 15.36 -1.34 9.18
C ALA A 34 16.27 -1.55 7.95
N GLU A 35 17.51 -1.91 8.19
CA GLU A 35 18.52 -2.09 7.15
C GLU A 35 18.31 -3.38 6.36
N VAL A 36 18.42 -3.28 5.04
CA VAL A 36 18.29 -4.39 4.08
C VAL A 36 19.32 -4.25 2.97
N ASP A 37 20.10 -5.31 2.76
CA ASP A 37 20.87 -5.41 1.52
C ASP A 37 19.95 -5.79 0.37
N LYS A 38 19.98 -5.01 -0.67
CA LYS A 38 19.22 -5.23 -1.91
C LYS A 38 20.19 -5.12 -3.08
N THR A 39 20.33 -6.19 -3.83
CA THR A 39 21.15 -6.21 -5.04
C THR A 39 20.40 -6.90 -6.17
N GLN A 40 20.80 -6.64 -7.39
CA GLN A 40 20.27 -7.30 -8.58
C GLN A 40 21.41 -8.01 -9.31
N PHE A 41 21.19 -9.28 -9.64
CA PHE A 41 22.11 -10.04 -10.47
C PHE A 41 22.02 -9.59 -11.95
N ALA A 42 23.03 -9.92 -12.73
CA ALA A 42 23.11 -9.54 -14.15
C ALA A 42 21.93 -10.05 -15.01
N ASN A 43 21.29 -11.15 -14.60
CA ASN A 43 20.10 -11.70 -15.25
C ASN A 43 18.79 -11.06 -14.79
N GLY A 44 18.85 -10.08 -13.87
CA GLY A 44 17.68 -9.37 -13.35
C GLY A 44 17.07 -9.94 -12.07
N GLU A 45 17.56 -11.05 -11.56
CA GLU A 45 17.10 -11.61 -10.26
C GLU A 45 17.47 -10.68 -9.11
N ILE A 46 16.57 -10.59 -8.14
CA ILE A 46 16.73 -9.74 -6.95
C ILE A 46 17.27 -10.58 -5.79
N TYR A 47 18.29 -10.07 -5.11
CA TYR A 47 18.80 -10.62 -3.87
C TYR A 47 18.43 -9.71 -2.71
N ILE A 48 17.88 -10.29 -1.64
CA ILE A 48 17.47 -9.60 -0.41
C ILE A 48 18.15 -10.27 0.80
N ARG A 49 18.70 -9.45 1.70
CA ARG A 49 19.22 -9.89 2.99
C ARG A 49 18.89 -8.90 4.08
N LEU A 50 18.20 -9.35 5.13
CA LEU A 50 17.94 -8.55 6.33
C LEU A 50 19.22 -8.40 7.16
N GLN A 51 19.54 -7.20 7.61
CA GLN A 51 20.76 -6.92 8.37
C GLN A 51 20.57 -7.02 9.88
N GLU A 52 19.31 -7.04 10.34
CA GLU A 52 19.01 -7.16 11.78
C GLU A 52 18.08 -8.33 12.11
N SER A 53 18.05 -8.72 13.39
CA SER A 53 17.14 -9.76 13.86
C SER A 53 15.72 -9.25 13.92
N VAL A 54 14.82 -9.93 13.21
CA VAL A 54 13.38 -9.65 13.14
C VAL A 54 12.54 -10.62 13.97
N ARG A 55 13.20 -11.56 14.67
CA ARG A 55 12.50 -12.59 15.44
C ARG A 55 11.53 -11.98 16.45
N GLY A 56 10.28 -12.39 16.37
CA GLY A 56 9.22 -11.94 17.27
C GLY A 56 8.78 -10.48 17.08
N ALA A 57 9.30 -9.76 16.06
CA ALA A 57 8.91 -8.40 15.76
C ALA A 57 7.63 -8.33 14.90
N ASP A 58 6.90 -7.21 15.01
CA ASP A 58 5.87 -6.80 14.05
C ASP A 58 6.58 -6.04 12.92
N CYS A 59 6.57 -6.59 11.70
CA CYS A 59 7.30 -6.08 10.55
C CYS A 59 6.34 -5.49 9.51
N PHE A 60 6.66 -4.29 9.03
CA PHE A 60 5.92 -3.60 7.98
C PHE A 60 6.82 -3.47 6.76
N VAL A 61 6.39 -3.97 5.62
CA VAL A 61 7.14 -3.88 4.35
C VAL A 61 6.43 -2.89 3.44
N MET A 62 7.03 -1.72 3.24
CA MET A 62 6.44 -0.64 2.49
C MET A 62 7.01 -0.55 1.07
N GLN A 63 6.12 -0.64 0.07
CA GLN A 63 6.49 -0.55 -1.35
C GLN A 63 5.34 0.05 -2.16
N SER A 64 5.60 1.19 -2.79
CA SER A 64 4.67 1.77 -3.78
C SER A 64 4.95 1.14 -5.14
N HIS A 65 3.99 0.49 -5.76
CA HIS A 65 4.20 -0.19 -7.04
C HIS A 65 4.04 0.76 -8.24
N SER A 66 4.67 1.94 -8.16
CA SER A 66 4.77 2.90 -9.25
C SER A 66 6.06 2.68 -10.06
N GLY A 67 6.01 2.80 -11.37
CA GLY A 67 7.17 2.60 -12.25
C GLY A 67 7.32 1.14 -12.69
N GLN A 68 8.38 0.45 -12.28
CA GLN A 68 8.65 -0.94 -12.67
C GLN A 68 7.82 -1.93 -11.83
N VAL A 69 6.52 -1.99 -12.09
CA VAL A 69 5.53 -2.71 -11.26
C VAL A 69 5.92 -4.16 -10.98
N ASN A 70 6.32 -4.92 -11.99
CA ASN A 70 6.64 -6.34 -11.83
C ASN A 70 7.91 -6.55 -10.99
N PHE A 71 8.91 -5.69 -11.15
CA PHE A 71 10.11 -5.69 -10.33
C PHE A 71 9.78 -5.40 -8.87
N THR A 72 9.02 -4.35 -8.61
CA THR A 72 8.68 -3.92 -7.24
C THR A 72 7.77 -4.92 -6.53
N ILE A 73 6.88 -5.62 -7.24
CA ILE A 73 6.10 -6.73 -6.68
C ILE A 73 7.04 -7.84 -6.22
N MET A 74 7.94 -8.30 -7.10
CA MET A 74 8.87 -9.37 -6.77
C MET A 74 9.79 -8.99 -5.62
N GLU A 75 10.31 -7.76 -5.60
CA GLU A 75 11.12 -7.25 -4.49
C GLU A 75 10.38 -7.31 -3.16
N GLN A 76 9.12 -6.86 -3.12
CA GLN A 76 8.33 -6.88 -1.89
C GLN A 76 7.98 -8.32 -1.46
N LEU A 77 7.68 -9.20 -2.39
CA LEU A 77 7.44 -10.63 -2.08
C LEU A 77 8.67 -11.28 -1.46
N LEU A 78 9.86 -11.01 -1.99
CA LEU A 78 11.13 -11.52 -1.44
C LEU A 78 11.41 -10.95 -0.04
N LEU A 79 11.11 -9.68 0.21
CA LEU A 79 11.19 -9.09 1.55
C LEU A 79 10.26 -9.80 2.54
N VAL A 80 9.01 -10.04 2.13
CA VAL A 80 8.01 -10.75 2.96
C VAL A 80 8.46 -12.18 3.26
N ASP A 81 8.95 -12.92 2.26
CA ASP A 81 9.47 -14.30 2.46
C ASP A 81 10.70 -14.32 3.38
N ALA A 82 11.63 -13.37 3.22
CA ALA A 82 12.79 -13.25 4.09
C ALA A 82 12.38 -13.04 5.56
N LEU A 83 11.41 -12.16 5.82
CA LEU A 83 10.88 -11.90 7.16
C LEU A 83 10.19 -13.12 7.76
N LYS A 84 9.39 -13.84 6.97
CA LYS A 84 8.75 -15.09 7.36
C LYS A 84 9.79 -16.13 7.79
N ARG A 85 10.82 -16.37 6.97
CA ARG A 85 11.90 -17.31 7.26
C ARG A 85 12.75 -16.90 8.46
N ALA A 86 12.88 -15.60 8.71
CA ALA A 86 13.58 -15.05 9.87
C ALA A 86 12.73 -15.02 11.16
N SER A 87 11.54 -15.63 11.14
CA SER A 87 10.61 -15.74 12.29
C SER A 87 10.08 -14.41 12.81
N ALA A 88 9.75 -13.45 11.91
CA ALA A 88 8.93 -12.31 12.26
C ALA A 88 7.61 -12.80 12.88
N LYS A 89 7.09 -12.07 13.86
CA LYS A 89 5.85 -12.44 14.53
C LYS A 89 4.62 -12.16 13.68
N ARG A 90 4.64 -11.05 12.97
CA ARG A 90 3.60 -10.61 12.07
C ARG A 90 4.22 -9.78 10.95
N ILE A 91 3.74 -9.97 9.74
CA ILE A 91 4.23 -9.29 8.55
C ILE A 91 3.05 -8.57 7.90
N THR A 92 3.16 -7.24 7.80
CA THR A 92 2.18 -6.40 7.10
C THR A 92 2.79 -5.89 5.80
N ALA A 93 2.20 -6.25 4.68
CA ALA A 93 2.54 -5.69 3.38
C ALA A 93 1.81 -4.35 3.21
N VAL A 94 2.57 -3.24 3.12
CA VAL A 94 2.03 -1.90 2.94
C VAL A 94 2.24 -1.47 1.50
N LEU A 95 1.15 -1.33 0.77
CA LEU A 95 1.11 -1.00 -0.64
C LEU A 95 0.39 0.35 -0.83
N PRO A 96 1.06 1.50 -0.69
CA PRO A 96 0.42 2.81 -0.91
C PRO A 96 -0.26 2.90 -2.27
N PHE A 97 0.32 2.30 -3.30
CA PHE A 97 -0.33 2.04 -4.58
C PHE A 97 -0.42 0.53 -4.79
N TYR A 98 -1.66 0.01 -4.89
CA TYR A 98 -1.92 -1.40 -5.10
C TYR A 98 -1.73 -1.77 -6.60
N PRO A 99 -0.80 -2.69 -6.91
CA PRO A 99 -0.51 -3.04 -8.30
C PRO A 99 -1.66 -3.84 -8.92
N TYR A 100 -1.82 -3.71 -10.24
CA TYR A 100 -2.89 -4.39 -11.00
C TYR A 100 -4.33 -4.14 -10.52
N SER A 101 -4.57 -3.13 -9.70
CA SER A 101 -5.89 -2.83 -9.12
C SER A 101 -6.99 -2.59 -10.15
N ARG A 102 -6.65 -2.19 -11.39
CA ARG A 102 -7.60 -2.01 -12.48
C ARG A 102 -8.11 -3.32 -13.10
N GLN A 103 -7.43 -4.44 -12.80
CA GLN A 103 -7.78 -5.78 -13.27
C GLN A 103 -8.45 -6.57 -12.14
N ASP A 104 -9.48 -5.97 -11.54
CA ASP A 104 -10.23 -6.50 -10.40
C ASP A 104 -11.42 -7.39 -10.81
N LYS A 105 -11.73 -7.43 -12.10
CA LYS A 105 -12.78 -8.25 -12.71
C LYS A 105 -12.42 -8.58 -14.15
N LYS A 106 -13.09 -9.58 -14.70
CA LYS A 106 -13.04 -9.88 -16.15
C LYS A 106 -13.94 -8.89 -16.89
N ALA A 107 -13.42 -8.17 -17.84
CA ALA A 107 -14.17 -7.37 -18.80
C ALA A 107 -14.58 -8.21 -20.02
N LEU A 108 -13.71 -9.15 -20.43
CA LEU A 108 -13.93 -10.09 -21.51
C LEU A 108 -13.70 -11.55 -21.05
N PRO A 109 -14.25 -12.53 -21.75
CA PRO A 109 -13.95 -13.95 -21.49
C PRO A 109 -12.44 -14.25 -21.57
N ARG A 110 -11.96 -15.16 -20.70
CA ARG A 110 -10.56 -15.66 -20.67
C ARG A 110 -9.53 -14.64 -20.14
N GLU A 111 -9.95 -13.51 -19.61
CA GLU A 111 -9.06 -12.59 -18.92
C GLU A 111 -8.72 -13.08 -17.50
N PRO A 112 -7.54 -12.75 -16.98
CA PRO A 112 -7.21 -12.97 -15.57
C PRO A 112 -7.94 -11.95 -14.68
N ILE A 113 -7.94 -12.22 -13.37
CA ILE A 113 -8.24 -11.23 -12.31
C ILE A 113 -6.93 -10.99 -11.60
N SER A 114 -6.09 -10.13 -12.19
CA SER A 114 -4.69 -9.93 -11.72
C SER A 114 -4.62 -9.27 -10.36
N ALA A 115 -5.58 -8.44 -9.99
CA ALA A 115 -5.66 -7.87 -8.65
C ALA A 115 -5.81 -8.96 -7.58
N ARG A 116 -6.61 -10.02 -7.84
CA ARG A 116 -6.74 -11.18 -6.95
C ARG A 116 -5.43 -11.96 -6.89
N LEU A 117 -4.82 -12.26 -8.03
CA LEU A 117 -3.56 -12.99 -8.09
C LEU A 117 -2.48 -12.32 -7.24
N VAL A 118 -2.36 -10.99 -7.31
CA VAL A 118 -1.38 -10.24 -6.54
C VAL A 118 -1.64 -10.38 -5.03
N ALA A 119 -2.89 -10.27 -4.58
CA ALA A 119 -3.23 -10.48 -3.17
C ALA A 119 -2.84 -11.89 -2.71
N ASP A 120 -3.20 -12.93 -3.49
CA ASP A 120 -2.85 -14.32 -3.18
C ASP A 120 -1.34 -14.53 -3.09
N LEU A 121 -0.54 -13.89 -3.95
CA LEU A 121 0.92 -13.96 -3.92
C LEU A 121 1.50 -13.38 -2.62
N PHE A 122 1.00 -12.23 -2.14
CA PHE A 122 1.44 -11.66 -0.86
C PHE A 122 1.13 -12.56 0.32
N ILE A 123 -0.06 -13.15 0.34
CA ILE A 123 -0.44 -14.10 1.39
C ILE A 123 0.43 -15.37 1.33
N ALA A 124 0.64 -15.93 0.14
CA ALA A 124 1.51 -17.10 -0.06
C ALA A 124 2.96 -16.84 0.37
N ALA A 125 3.49 -15.65 0.09
CA ALA A 125 4.81 -15.22 0.55
C ALA A 125 4.90 -15.15 2.08
N GLY A 126 3.79 -14.89 2.77
CA GLY A 126 3.73 -14.87 4.23
C GLY A 126 3.23 -13.57 4.86
N ALA A 127 2.58 -12.70 4.09
CA ALA A 127 1.93 -11.53 4.66
C ALA A 127 0.71 -11.97 5.50
N ASP A 128 0.64 -11.50 6.74
CA ASP A 128 -0.51 -11.70 7.63
C ASP A 128 -1.58 -10.64 7.43
N ARG A 129 -1.23 -9.52 6.79
CA ARG A 129 -2.09 -8.37 6.55
C ARG A 129 -1.62 -7.60 5.34
N ILE A 130 -2.57 -7.03 4.61
CA ILE A 130 -2.30 -6.06 3.54
C ILE A 130 -2.87 -4.70 3.95
N VAL A 131 -2.13 -3.63 3.69
CA VAL A 131 -2.59 -2.24 3.84
C VAL A 131 -2.42 -1.55 2.50
N SER A 132 -3.45 -0.87 2.01
CA SER A 132 -3.36 -0.07 0.79
C SER A 132 -4.14 1.24 0.91
N ILE A 133 -3.86 2.21 0.03
CA ILE A 133 -4.48 3.53 0.03
C ILE A 133 -5.22 3.72 -1.29
N ASP A 134 -6.45 4.24 -1.21
CA ASP A 134 -7.29 4.61 -2.36
C ASP A 134 -7.35 3.53 -3.46
N LEU A 135 -7.78 2.34 -3.11
CA LEU A 135 -7.99 1.23 -4.04
C LEU A 135 -8.86 1.66 -5.23
N HIS A 136 -8.56 1.10 -6.40
CA HIS A 136 -9.37 1.32 -7.60
C HIS A 136 -10.84 0.97 -7.37
N THR A 137 -11.08 -0.15 -6.69
CA THR A 137 -12.41 -0.57 -6.22
C THR A 137 -12.31 -1.17 -4.82
N GLN A 138 -13.32 -0.93 -3.99
CA GLN A 138 -13.32 -1.37 -2.59
C GLN A 138 -13.43 -2.88 -2.43
N GLN A 139 -14.03 -3.60 -3.40
CA GLN A 139 -14.20 -5.05 -3.34
C GLN A 139 -12.88 -5.83 -3.34
N ILE A 140 -11.76 -5.22 -3.74
CA ILE A 140 -10.43 -5.84 -3.66
C ILE A 140 -10.10 -6.31 -2.23
N GLN A 141 -10.62 -5.63 -1.21
CA GLN A 141 -10.45 -6.04 0.21
C GLN A 141 -11.01 -7.44 0.49
N GLY A 142 -11.98 -7.89 -0.26
CA GLY A 142 -12.61 -9.20 -0.12
C GLY A 142 -11.93 -10.31 -0.95
N PHE A 143 -10.77 -10.06 -1.54
CA PHE A 143 -10.10 -11.07 -2.37
C PHE A 143 -9.34 -12.11 -1.56
N VAL A 144 -9.00 -11.81 -0.31
CA VAL A 144 -8.29 -12.69 0.61
C VAL A 144 -9.01 -12.76 1.96
N ASP A 145 -8.79 -13.84 2.68
CA ASP A 145 -9.38 -14.04 4.02
C ASP A 145 -8.60 -13.30 5.11
N GLN A 146 -7.35 -12.96 4.85
CA GLN A 146 -6.51 -12.19 5.77
C GLN A 146 -6.99 -10.75 5.85
N PRO A 147 -6.73 -10.05 6.98
CA PRO A 147 -7.06 -8.65 7.13
C PRO A 147 -6.48 -7.80 6.00
N PHE A 148 -7.34 -7.02 5.37
CA PHE A 148 -6.98 -6.07 4.32
C PHE A 148 -7.51 -4.69 4.69
N ASP A 149 -6.62 -3.76 5.05
CA ASP A 149 -6.99 -2.41 5.43
C ASP A 149 -6.93 -1.47 4.22
N HIS A 150 -8.05 -0.88 3.89
CA HIS A 150 -8.16 0.14 2.84
C HIS A 150 -8.23 1.51 3.47
N LEU A 151 -7.13 2.25 3.41
CA LEU A 151 -7.04 3.63 3.85
C LEU A 151 -7.43 4.59 2.71
N THR A 152 -7.74 5.83 3.05
CA THR A 152 -7.99 6.89 2.07
C THR A 152 -7.19 8.14 2.38
N ALA A 153 -6.65 8.78 1.34
CA ALA A 153 -5.99 10.08 1.44
C ALA A 153 -6.98 11.26 1.42
N MET A 154 -8.28 10.98 1.27
CA MET A 154 -9.33 12.01 1.19
C MET A 154 -9.26 13.06 2.30
N PRO A 155 -9.11 12.71 3.60
CA PRO A 155 -9.02 13.70 4.66
C PRO A 155 -7.82 14.64 4.53
N LEU A 156 -6.67 14.11 4.06
CA LEU A 156 -5.46 14.91 3.84
C LEU A 156 -5.69 15.94 2.74
N PHE A 157 -6.29 15.54 1.64
CA PHE A 157 -6.62 16.46 0.55
C PHE A 157 -7.67 17.50 0.96
N VAL A 158 -8.68 17.10 1.74
CA VAL A 158 -9.68 18.04 2.26
C VAL A 158 -9.00 19.12 3.10
N ASN A 159 -8.17 18.75 4.04
CA ASN A 159 -7.45 19.70 4.89
C ASN A 159 -6.54 20.62 4.06
N TYR A 160 -5.74 20.04 3.16
CA TYR A 160 -4.85 20.80 2.29
C TYR A 160 -5.61 21.85 1.45
N PHE A 161 -6.75 21.48 0.87
CA PHE A 161 -7.51 22.42 0.03
C PHE A 161 -8.28 23.44 0.86
N LYS A 162 -8.75 23.12 2.07
CA LYS A 162 -9.36 24.09 2.98
C LYS A 162 -8.37 25.17 3.43
N GLU A 163 -7.10 24.79 3.63
CA GLU A 163 -6.04 25.77 3.95
C GLU A 163 -5.64 26.62 2.75
N LYS A 164 -5.76 26.08 1.53
CA LYS A 164 -5.26 26.73 0.32
C LYS A 164 -6.27 27.66 -0.34
N PHE A 165 -7.57 27.43 -0.19
CA PHE A 165 -8.64 28.18 -0.84
C PHE A 165 -9.58 28.77 0.21
N GLU A 166 -9.72 30.08 0.19
CA GLU A 166 -10.62 30.83 1.10
C GLU A 166 -12.04 30.95 0.52
N GLU A 167 -12.21 30.84 -0.80
CA GLU A 167 -13.47 31.00 -1.49
C GLU A 167 -14.17 29.67 -1.80
N PRO A 168 -15.51 29.68 -2.02
CA PRO A 168 -16.22 28.50 -2.46
C PRO A 168 -15.62 27.92 -3.75
N ILE A 169 -15.27 26.65 -3.74
CA ILE A 169 -14.71 25.94 -4.88
C ILE A 169 -15.70 24.95 -5.47
N THR A 170 -15.44 24.53 -6.70
CA THR A 170 -16.20 23.47 -7.36
C THR A 170 -15.29 22.27 -7.61
N ILE A 171 -15.70 21.11 -7.16
CA ILE A 171 -15.00 19.83 -7.42
C ILE A 171 -15.55 19.26 -8.71
N ILE A 172 -14.68 19.05 -9.70
CA ILE A 172 -15.09 18.56 -11.01
C ILE A 172 -14.57 17.15 -11.23
N SER A 173 -15.47 16.20 -11.51
CA SER A 173 -15.07 14.87 -11.98
C SER A 173 -14.72 14.92 -13.47
N PRO A 174 -13.57 14.36 -13.90
CA PRO A 174 -13.16 14.35 -15.31
C PRO A 174 -13.97 13.38 -16.18
N ASP A 175 -14.74 12.49 -15.57
CA ASP A 175 -15.58 11.50 -16.25
C ASP A 175 -16.69 10.98 -15.32
N ALA A 176 -17.61 10.19 -15.88
CA ALA A 176 -18.73 9.61 -15.12
C ALA A 176 -18.27 8.64 -14.02
N GLY A 177 -17.14 7.94 -14.18
CA GLY A 177 -16.60 6.98 -13.20
C GLY A 177 -16.11 7.63 -11.92
N GLY A 178 -15.67 8.90 -11.98
CA GLY A 178 -15.16 9.67 -10.85
C GLY A 178 -16.24 10.41 -10.05
N VAL A 179 -17.50 10.49 -10.53
CA VAL A 179 -18.55 11.31 -9.94
C VAL A 179 -18.78 11.02 -8.46
N ARG A 180 -18.87 9.76 -8.08
CA ARG A 180 -19.06 9.37 -6.67
C ARG A 180 -17.95 9.90 -5.77
N ARG A 181 -16.69 9.81 -6.22
CA ARG A 181 -15.53 10.33 -5.49
C ARG A 181 -15.57 11.84 -5.39
N ALA A 182 -15.83 12.52 -6.50
CA ALA A 182 -15.97 13.98 -6.53
C ALA A 182 -17.10 14.48 -5.61
N THR A 183 -18.25 13.80 -5.60
CA THR A 183 -19.37 14.12 -4.69
C THR A 183 -18.99 13.96 -3.22
N THR A 184 -18.29 12.85 -2.87
CA THR A 184 -17.82 12.65 -1.50
C THR A 184 -16.82 13.74 -1.11
N PHE A 185 -15.91 14.10 -1.99
CA PHE A 185 -14.92 15.14 -1.74
C PHE A 185 -15.59 16.51 -1.57
N ALA A 186 -16.51 16.88 -2.49
CA ALA A 186 -17.26 18.13 -2.42
C ALA A 186 -18.07 18.26 -1.11
N LYS A 187 -18.70 17.16 -0.67
CA LYS A 187 -19.42 17.12 0.62
C LYS A 187 -18.49 17.44 1.81
N ASN A 188 -17.29 16.90 1.85
CA ASN A 188 -16.33 17.16 2.93
C ASN A 188 -15.71 18.56 2.87
N MET A 189 -15.72 19.17 1.68
CA MET A 189 -15.24 20.54 1.44
C MET A 189 -16.35 21.61 1.58
N GLU A 190 -17.62 21.18 1.71
CA GLU A 190 -18.80 22.07 1.57
C GLU A 190 -18.80 22.81 0.24
N ALA A 191 -18.35 22.13 -0.83
CA ALA A 191 -18.13 22.66 -2.16
C ALA A 191 -19.21 22.19 -3.14
N TYR A 192 -19.29 22.88 -4.28
CA TYR A 192 -20.12 22.43 -5.40
C TYR A 192 -19.47 21.24 -6.12
N VAL A 193 -20.29 20.44 -6.80
CA VAL A 193 -19.84 19.32 -7.63
C VAL A 193 -20.28 19.47 -9.07
N GLY A 194 -19.37 19.21 -9.99
CA GLY A 194 -19.64 19.12 -11.41
C GLY A 194 -18.98 17.88 -12.02
N PHE A 195 -19.30 17.53 -13.25
CA PHE A 195 -18.61 16.48 -13.98
C PHE A 195 -18.58 16.75 -15.47
N VAL A 196 -17.55 16.19 -16.13
CA VAL A 196 -17.41 16.25 -17.59
C VAL A 196 -17.97 14.96 -18.18
N HIS A 197 -18.93 15.10 -19.10
CA HIS A 197 -19.45 13.98 -19.87
C HIS A 197 -18.57 13.79 -21.11
N LYS A 198 -17.89 12.66 -21.22
CA LYS A 198 -17.18 12.24 -22.43
C LYS A 198 -18.10 11.37 -23.27
N LYS A 199 -18.29 11.75 -24.52
CA LYS A 199 -18.97 10.92 -25.52
C LYS A 199 -18.05 9.81 -26.01
#